data_654c6a7e3fb5c2c2d97d7475930ee078
#
_entry.id   654c6a7e3fb5c2c2d97d7475930ee078
#
_cell.length_a   1.000
_cell.length_b   1.000
_cell.length_c   1.000
_cell.angle_alpha   90.00
_cell.angle_beta   90.00
_cell.angle_gamma   90.00
#
_symmetry.space_group_name_H-M   'P 1'
#
loop_
_entity.id
_entity.type
_entity.pdbx_description
1 polymer ?
#
loop_
_entity_poly.entity_id
_entity_poly.type
_entity_poly.pdbx_seq_one_letter_code
_entity_poly.pdbx_strand_id
1 'polypeptide(L)'
;MCLRLMAGFAFLCSVVLAQPAAKTPAFEVASVRPSRVIVGPDYNNQITFTPDGFIGRNVTLKYLIAEAWNVQLNQVLGLDWLDRNEFDINARTAEGTTKEQMSPMLKSLLAERFGLKDHIESREIKVYELAIAKTGPKVRPIAPGEPVKTAPGLHFHGDMRKFCDLLAVQFSIPATEKPSTPARAGGPPILVLDKTRLKGIFDFSVDIYPELGTDTFTLWQRALEDQLGLKIESRKDDVPIVVVDHAAKIPTKN
;
A
#
# COMPACT_ATOMS: atom_id res chain seq x y z
N MET A 1 38.26 -15.31 75.06
CA MET A 1 37.93 -16.38 74.07
C MET A 1 37.24 -15.71 72.92
N CYS A 2 38.01 -15.30 71.86
CA CYS A 2 37.53 -14.48 70.72
C CYS A 2 37.13 -15.39 69.58
N LEU A 3 35.85 -15.34 69.20
CA LEU A 3 35.31 -16.03 68.04
C LEU A 3 35.34 -15.09 66.84
N ARG A 4 36.22 -15.32 65.86
CA ARG A 4 36.31 -14.58 64.59
C ARG A 4 35.28 -15.16 63.62
N LEU A 5 34.30 -14.30 63.21
CA LEU A 5 33.33 -14.59 62.14
C LEU A 5 34.00 -14.19 60.81
N MET A 6 34.26 -15.17 59.96
CA MET A 6 34.68 -14.94 58.56
C MET A 6 33.45 -14.79 57.67
N ALA A 7 33.21 -13.59 57.14
CA ALA A 7 32.20 -13.33 56.14
C ALA A 7 32.73 -13.67 54.76
N GLY A 8 32.28 -14.75 54.14
CA GLY A 8 32.57 -15.10 52.75
C GLY A 8 31.73 -14.26 51.79
N PHE A 9 32.43 -13.44 50.98
CA PHE A 9 31.84 -12.63 49.93
C PHE A 9 31.74 -13.50 48.68
N ALA A 10 30.51 -14.00 48.36
CA ALA A 10 30.24 -14.72 47.12
C ALA A 10 30.13 -13.71 45.97
N PHE A 11 31.07 -13.70 45.07
CA PHE A 11 31.05 -12.91 43.84
C PHE A 11 30.16 -13.63 42.83
N LEU A 12 28.89 -13.17 42.68
CA LEU A 12 28.03 -13.61 41.59
C LEU A 12 28.51 -13.00 40.28
N CYS A 13 29.17 -13.80 39.47
CA CYS A 13 29.54 -13.44 38.09
C CYS A 13 28.27 -13.54 37.22
N SER A 14 27.64 -12.39 36.95
CA SER A 14 26.48 -12.32 36.00
C SER A 14 26.99 -12.52 34.60
N VAL A 15 26.79 -13.71 34.04
CA VAL A 15 27.03 -13.96 32.61
C VAL A 15 25.96 -13.24 31.83
N VAL A 16 26.28 -12.10 31.22
CA VAL A 16 25.46 -11.41 30.24
C VAL A 16 25.47 -12.25 28.96
N LEU A 17 24.45 -13.06 28.75
CA LEU A 17 24.19 -13.73 27.48
C LEU A 17 23.86 -12.63 26.45
N ALA A 18 24.83 -12.28 25.60
CA ALA A 18 24.58 -11.45 24.43
C ALA A 18 23.57 -12.17 23.53
N GLN A 19 22.33 -11.66 23.49
CA GLN A 19 21.33 -12.12 22.54
C GLN A 19 21.86 -11.80 21.13
N PRO A 20 21.86 -12.75 20.17
CA PRO A 20 22.23 -12.46 18.80
C PRO A 20 21.29 -11.37 18.29
N ALA A 21 21.85 -10.30 17.74
CA ALA A 21 21.08 -9.23 17.11
C ALA A 21 20.12 -9.84 16.08
N ALA A 22 18.84 -9.57 16.22
CA ALA A 22 17.83 -10.06 15.29
C ALA A 22 18.21 -9.63 13.87
N LYS A 23 18.41 -10.62 12.98
CA LYS A 23 18.83 -10.36 11.61
C LYS A 23 17.76 -9.49 10.94
N THR A 24 18.12 -8.30 10.46
CA THR A 24 17.20 -7.41 9.74
C THR A 24 16.59 -8.18 8.56
N PRO A 25 15.26 -8.23 8.40
CA PRO A 25 14.64 -8.89 7.27
C PRO A 25 15.16 -8.32 5.95
N ALA A 26 15.69 -9.18 5.07
CA ALA A 26 16.25 -8.77 3.79
C ALA A 26 15.93 -9.81 2.73
N PHE A 27 15.82 -9.35 1.48
CA PHE A 27 15.77 -10.23 0.33
C PHE A 27 17.12 -10.97 0.17
N GLU A 28 17.07 -12.20 -0.33
CA GLU A 28 18.29 -12.98 -0.63
C GLU A 28 19.07 -12.31 -1.77
N VAL A 29 18.33 -11.85 -2.78
CA VAL A 29 18.86 -11.12 -3.93
C VAL A 29 17.87 -10.03 -4.29
N ALA A 30 18.35 -8.82 -4.54
CA ALA A 30 17.51 -7.74 -5.04
C ALA A 30 18.28 -6.88 -6.04
N SER A 31 17.64 -6.55 -7.15
CA SER A 31 18.11 -5.57 -8.11
C SER A 31 17.12 -4.42 -8.22
N VAL A 32 17.63 -3.19 -8.21
CA VAL A 32 16.87 -1.96 -8.37
C VAL A 32 17.55 -1.11 -9.42
N ARG A 33 16.82 -0.68 -10.43
CA ARG A 33 17.36 0.19 -11.49
C ARG A 33 16.28 1.14 -12.00
N PRO A 34 16.66 2.33 -12.50
CA PRO A 34 15.71 3.21 -13.17
C PRO A 34 15.05 2.48 -14.33
N SER A 35 13.73 2.63 -14.47
CA SER A 35 12.99 2.06 -15.58
C SER A 35 13.36 2.75 -16.89
N ARG A 36 13.24 2.02 -17.99
CA ARG A 36 13.31 2.62 -19.32
C ARG A 36 12.00 3.36 -19.58
N VAL A 37 12.10 4.53 -20.20
CA VAL A 37 10.90 5.26 -20.61
C VAL A 37 10.16 4.42 -21.66
N ILE A 38 8.99 3.90 -21.29
CA ILE A 38 8.07 3.21 -22.19
C ILE A 38 6.86 4.11 -22.37
N VAL A 39 6.55 4.45 -23.60
CA VAL A 39 5.37 5.25 -23.96
C VAL A 39 4.47 4.41 -24.86
N GLY A 40 3.19 4.32 -24.56
CA GLY A 40 2.22 3.62 -25.39
C GLY A 40 1.55 2.44 -24.70
N PRO A 41 0.91 1.53 -25.48
CA PRO A 41 0.07 0.45 -24.93
C PRO A 41 0.84 -0.60 -24.13
N ASP A 42 2.16 -0.66 -24.29
CA ASP A 42 3.02 -1.60 -23.55
C ASP A 42 3.44 -1.06 -22.16
N TYR A 43 3.03 0.17 -21.80
CA TYR A 43 3.31 0.71 -20.48
C TYR A 43 2.54 -0.08 -19.42
N ASN A 44 3.28 -0.65 -18.48
CA ASN A 44 2.74 -1.41 -17.36
C ASN A 44 3.40 -0.94 -16.06
N ASN A 45 2.58 -0.35 -15.18
CA ASN A 45 2.97 0.04 -13.82
C ASN A 45 2.39 -1.02 -12.86
N GLN A 46 3.19 -2.01 -12.52
CA GLN A 46 2.69 -3.14 -11.74
C GLN A 46 3.71 -3.66 -10.73
N ILE A 47 3.21 -4.01 -9.54
CA ILE A 47 3.89 -4.89 -8.59
C ILE A 47 3.21 -6.26 -8.62
N THR A 48 4.00 -7.30 -8.82
CA THR A 48 3.56 -8.69 -8.77
C THR A 48 4.32 -9.41 -7.67
N PHE A 49 3.59 -9.93 -6.68
CA PHE A 49 4.15 -10.83 -5.68
C PHE A 49 4.15 -12.24 -6.24
N THR A 50 5.29 -12.91 -6.15
CA THR A 50 5.50 -14.30 -6.58
C THR A 50 5.78 -15.18 -5.36
N PRO A 51 5.66 -16.52 -5.45
CA PRO A 51 5.97 -17.41 -4.32
C PRO A 51 7.41 -17.30 -3.81
N ASP A 52 8.34 -16.82 -4.64
CA ASP A 52 9.76 -16.69 -4.38
C ASP A 52 10.26 -15.22 -4.34
N GLY A 53 9.34 -14.23 -4.26
CA GLY A 53 9.75 -12.84 -4.19
C GLY A 53 8.75 -11.84 -4.74
N PHE A 54 9.25 -10.74 -5.30
CA PHE A 54 8.41 -9.75 -5.92
C PHE A 54 9.08 -9.06 -7.13
N ILE A 55 8.26 -8.67 -8.10
CA ILE A 55 8.69 -7.97 -9.31
C ILE A 55 7.91 -6.67 -9.42
N GLY A 56 8.62 -5.54 -9.51
CA GLY A 56 8.06 -4.23 -9.84
C GLY A 56 8.50 -3.80 -11.24
N ARG A 57 7.56 -3.33 -12.06
CA ARG A 57 7.82 -2.77 -13.38
C ARG A 57 7.30 -1.34 -13.43
N ASN A 58 8.14 -0.40 -13.86
CA ASN A 58 7.80 1.03 -13.95
C ASN A 58 7.14 1.58 -12.67
N VAL A 59 7.59 1.13 -11.49
CA VAL A 59 6.99 1.51 -10.21
C VAL A 59 7.68 2.72 -9.61
N THR A 60 6.89 3.67 -9.14
CA THR A 60 7.42 4.87 -8.48
C THR A 60 7.91 4.55 -7.07
N LEU A 61 8.84 5.36 -6.55
CA LEU A 61 9.30 5.19 -5.17
C LEU A 61 8.14 5.38 -4.18
N LYS A 62 7.21 6.29 -4.47
CA LYS A 62 5.99 6.48 -3.68
C LYS A 62 5.17 5.20 -3.58
N TYR A 63 4.99 4.48 -4.70
CA TYR A 63 4.24 3.23 -4.72
C TYR A 63 4.94 2.13 -3.91
N LEU A 64 6.28 2.03 -4.03
CA LEU A 64 7.06 1.07 -3.24
C LEU A 64 6.96 1.33 -1.74
N ILE A 65 6.99 2.60 -1.33
CA ILE A 65 6.80 2.99 0.06
C ILE A 65 5.38 2.62 0.52
N ALA A 66 4.35 2.92 -0.26
CA ALA A 66 2.98 2.57 0.08
C ALA A 66 2.80 1.05 0.29
N GLU A 67 3.40 0.21 -0.56
CA GLU A 67 3.39 -1.25 -0.39
C GLU A 67 4.20 -1.69 0.84
N ALA A 68 5.38 -1.09 1.07
CA ALA A 68 6.24 -1.46 2.20
C ALA A 68 5.61 -1.12 3.56
N TRP A 69 4.88 -0.01 3.67
CA TRP A 69 4.18 0.41 4.89
C TRP A 69 2.73 -0.06 4.96
N ASN A 70 2.25 -0.74 3.90
CA ASN A 70 0.87 -1.20 3.76
C ASN A 70 -0.14 -0.06 3.96
N VAL A 71 0.11 1.08 3.31
CA VAL A 71 -0.73 2.29 3.30
C VAL A 71 -1.16 2.63 1.87
N GLN A 72 -2.13 3.53 1.73
CA GLN A 72 -2.52 4.05 0.42
C GLN A 72 -1.49 5.06 -0.11
N LEU A 73 -1.41 5.22 -1.44
CA LEU A 73 -0.50 6.18 -2.08
C LEU A 73 -0.62 7.59 -1.50
N ASN A 74 -1.84 8.02 -1.21
CA ASN A 74 -2.14 9.34 -0.66
C ASN A 74 -1.72 9.52 0.81
N GLN A 75 -1.34 8.44 1.49
CA GLN A 75 -0.76 8.48 2.84
C GLN A 75 0.78 8.62 2.82
N VAL A 76 1.41 8.62 1.63
CA VAL A 76 2.84 8.85 1.49
C VAL A 76 3.07 10.28 1.02
N LEU A 77 3.71 11.09 1.86
CA LEU A 77 4.04 12.49 1.60
C LEU A 77 5.55 12.70 1.66
N GLY A 78 6.01 13.82 1.13
CA GLY A 78 7.43 14.23 1.21
C GLY A 78 7.93 14.81 -0.10
N LEU A 79 8.97 14.23 -0.68
CA LEU A 79 9.71 14.80 -1.81
C LEU A 79 8.89 14.80 -3.11
N ASP A 80 8.90 15.90 -3.84
CA ASP A 80 8.09 16.12 -5.06
C ASP A 80 8.33 15.14 -6.22
N TRP A 81 9.42 14.39 -6.16
CA TRP A 81 9.81 13.47 -7.22
C TRP A 81 9.42 12.00 -6.94
N LEU A 82 8.90 11.69 -5.76
CA LEU A 82 8.56 10.32 -5.35
C LEU A 82 7.57 9.63 -6.29
N ASP A 83 6.72 10.38 -6.96
CA ASP A 83 5.69 9.92 -7.89
C ASP A 83 6.07 10.07 -9.38
N ARG A 84 7.30 10.53 -9.68
CA ARG A 84 7.75 10.80 -11.06
C ARG A 84 8.82 9.85 -11.56
N ASN A 85 9.71 9.42 -10.65
CA ASN A 85 10.81 8.53 -11.02
C ASN A 85 10.37 7.09 -10.88
N GLU A 86 10.50 6.35 -11.96
CA GLU A 86 10.08 4.95 -12.05
C GLU A 86 11.27 4.01 -12.01
N PHE A 87 11.07 2.84 -11.41
CA PHE A 87 12.09 1.84 -11.18
C PHE A 87 11.59 0.45 -11.55
N ASP A 88 12.50 -0.36 -12.08
CA ASP A 88 12.32 -1.80 -12.19
C ASP A 88 13.01 -2.49 -11.01
N ILE A 89 12.27 -3.36 -10.33
CA ILE A 89 12.75 -4.09 -9.18
C ILE A 89 12.52 -5.59 -9.41
N ASN A 90 13.52 -6.36 -9.06
CA ASN A 90 13.40 -7.82 -8.98
C ASN A 90 14.07 -8.26 -7.68
N ALA A 91 13.26 -8.78 -6.76
CA ALA A 91 13.70 -9.20 -5.44
C ALA A 91 13.25 -10.64 -5.17
N ARG A 92 14.16 -11.47 -4.64
CA ARG A 92 13.90 -12.87 -4.32
C ARG A 92 14.00 -13.14 -2.84
N THR A 93 13.15 -14.04 -2.38
CA THR A 93 13.08 -14.55 -1.01
C THR A 93 13.11 -16.07 -1.03
N ALA A 94 13.20 -16.67 0.14
CA ALA A 94 12.90 -18.09 0.28
C ALA A 94 11.47 -18.40 -0.19
N GLU A 95 11.27 -19.57 -0.77
CA GLU A 95 9.96 -20.03 -1.22
C GLU A 95 8.96 -20.09 -0.07
N GLY A 96 7.72 -19.65 -0.32
CA GLY A 96 6.65 -19.61 0.67
C GLY A 96 6.65 -18.37 1.57
N THR A 97 7.52 -17.38 1.32
CA THR A 97 7.49 -16.10 2.02
C THR A 97 6.19 -15.35 1.69
N THR A 98 5.43 -14.97 2.72
CA THR A 98 4.17 -14.25 2.53
C THR A 98 4.40 -12.76 2.22
N LYS A 99 3.37 -12.10 1.67
CA LYS A 99 3.42 -10.65 1.40
C LYS A 99 3.73 -9.84 2.67
N GLU A 100 3.16 -10.24 3.80
CA GLU A 100 3.36 -9.59 5.10
C GLU A 100 4.82 -9.71 5.57
N GLN A 101 5.46 -10.82 5.29
CA GLN A 101 6.89 -11.03 5.57
C GLN A 101 7.80 -10.25 4.61
N MET A 102 7.35 -10.03 3.37
CA MET A 102 8.09 -9.23 2.38
C MET A 102 8.07 -7.74 2.69
N SER A 103 7.03 -7.21 3.36
CA SER A 103 6.94 -5.77 3.70
C SER A 103 8.15 -5.25 4.48
N PRO A 104 8.61 -5.86 5.59
CA PRO A 104 9.81 -5.42 6.28
C PRO A 104 11.09 -5.60 5.44
N MET A 105 11.16 -6.61 4.56
CA MET A 105 12.27 -6.77 3.63
C MET A 105 12.32 -5.63 2.60
N LEU A 106 11.15 -5.20 2.12
CA LEU A 106 11.05 -4.06 1.19
C LEU A 106 11.47 -2.75 1.87
N LYS A 107 11.09 -2.52 3.14
CA LYS A 107 11.58 -1.38 3.92
C LYS A 107 13.11 -1.36 4.00
N SER A 108 13.73 -2.49 4.32
CA SER A 108 15.18 -2.63 4.38
C SER A 108 15.83 -2.33 3.03
N LEU A 109 15.26 -2.86 1.94
CA LEU A 109 15.75 -2.61 0.58
C LEU A 109 15.68 -1.12 0.22
N LEU A 110 14.58 -0.44 0.55
CA LEU A 110 14.42 0.99 0.28
C LEU A 110 15.40 1.84 1.10
N ALA A 111 15.62 1.49 2.36
CA ALA A 111 16.62 2.14 3.20
C ALA A 111 18.03 1.94 2.64
N GLU A 112 18.39 0.73 2.19
CA GLU A 112 19.69 0.41 1.63
C GLU A 112 19.94 1.08 0.28
N ARG A 113 18.97 0.98 -0.65
CA ARG A 113 19.16 1.40 -2.04
C ARG A 113 18.94 2.89 -2.27
N PHE A 114 18.01 3.50 -1.54
CA PHE A 114 17.66 4.91 -1.69
C PHE A 114 18.10 5.78 -0.49
N GLY A 115 18.69 5.17 0.55
CA GLY A 115 18.97 5.90 1.79
C GLY A 115 17.69 6.45 2.42
N LEU A 116 16.55 5.73 2.23
CA LEU A 116 15.25 6.20 2.68
C LEU A 116 15.24 6.46 4.18
N LYS A 117 14.78 7.66 4.56
CA LYS A 117 14.47 8.04 5.94
C LYS A 117 13.05 8.56 5.97
N ASP A 118 12.27 8.06 6.89
CA ASP A 118 10.86 8.38 7.04
C ASP A 118 10.45 8.41 8.51
N HIS A 119 9.32 9.02 8.77
CA HIS A 119 8.63 8.92 10.04
C HIS A 119 7.12 8.84 9.82
N ILE A 120 6.38 8.41 10.84
CA ILE A 120 4.93 8.31 10.80
C ILE A 120 4.34 9.43 11.64
N GLU A 121 3.46 10.22 11.02
CA GLU A 121 2.62 11.22 11.70
C GLU A 121 1.18 10.72 11.72
N SER A 122 0.47 10.95 12.84
CA SER A 122 -0.99 10.82 12.86
C SER A 122 -1.60 12.16 12.51
N ARG A 123 -2.49 12.20 11.51
CA ARG A 123 -3.19 13.43 11.09
C ARG A 123 -4.69 13.20 11.05
N GLU A 124 -5.45 14.05 11.75
CA GLU A 124 -6.90 14.11 11.59
C GLU A 124 -7.21 14.71 10.21
N ILE A 125 -7.75 13.91 9.32
CA ILE A 125 -8.16 14.34 7.99
C ILE A 125 -9.54 13.82 7.64
N LYS A 126 -10.17 14.45 6.65
CA LYS A 126 -11.41 13.94 6.07
C LYS A 126 -11.08 12.69 5.26
N VAL A 127 -11.75 11.58 5.59
CA VAL A 127 -11.65 10.30 4.91
C VAL A 127 -13.02 9.83 4.45
N TYR A 128 -13.04 8.85 3.57
CA TYR A 128 -14.22 8.08 3.23
C TYR A 128 -14.05 6.66 3.74
N GLU A 129 -15.07 6.10 4.38
CA GLU A 129 -15.07 4.73 4.86
C GLU A 129 -15.94 3.87 3.94
N LEU A 130 -15.34 2.85 3.32
CA LEU A 130 -16.05 1.83 2.58
C LEU A 130 -16.44 0.71 3.54
N ALA A 131 -17.72 0.44 3.70
CA ALA A 131 -18.25 -0.57 4.61
C ALA A 131 -19.33 -1.41 3.91
N ILE A 132 -19.77 -2.50 4.54
CA ILE A 132 -20.89 -3.31 4.04
C ILE A 132 -22.20 -2.55 4.29
N ALA A 133 -23.06 -2.45 3.28
CA ALA A 133 -24.39 -1.88 3.39
C ALA A 133 -25.33 -2.79 4.22
N LYS A 134 -26.46 -2.26 4.68
CA LYS A 134 -27.44 -3.05 5.46
C LYS A 134 -27.98 -4.27 4.71
N THR A 135 -28.01 -4.21 3.38
CA THR A 135 -28.43 -5.29 2.48
C THR A 135 -27.45 -6.46 2.41
N GLY A 136 -26.25 -6.29 2.99
CA GLY A 136 -25.16 -7.24 2.86
C GLY A 136 -24.38 -7.10 1.56
N PRO A 137 -23.17 -7.71 1.47
CA PRO A 137 -22.34 -7.63 0.27
C PRO A 137 -22.95 -8.46 -0.84
N LYS A 138 -22.98 -7.92 -2.06
CA LYS A 138 -23.40 -8.58 -3.31
C LYS A 138 -22.19 -9.10 -4.11
N VAL A 139 -20.98 -8.89 -3.58
CA VAL A 139 -19.71 -9.36 -4.13
C VAL A 139 -19.16 -10.52 -3.31
N ARG A 140 -18.50 -11.46 -3.97
CA ARG A 140 -17.78 -12.58 -3.34
C ARG A 140 -16.32 -12.61 -3.83
N PRO A 141 -15.40 -13.10 -3.03
CA PRO A 141 -14.06 -13.36 -3.52
C PRO A 141 -14.10 -14.46 -4.59
N ILE A 142 -13.20 -14.35 -5.58
CA ILE A 142 -13.01 -15.37 -6.60
C ILE A 142 -12.06 -16.46 -6.08
N ALA A 143 -12.28 -17.70 -6.56
CA ALA A 143 -11.36 -18.80 -6.26
C ALA A 143 -10.06 -18.68 -7.09
N PRO A 144 -8.92 -19.19 -6.58
CA PRO A 144 -7.70 -19.27 -7.38
C PRO A 144 -7.94 -20.01 -8.70
N GLY A 145 -7.58 -19.34 -9.83
CA GLY A 145 -7.80 -19.90 -11.18
C GLY A 145 -9.20 -19.71 -11.76
N GLU A 146 -10.11 -19.08 -11.03
CA GLU A 146 -11.41 -18.67 -11.60
C GLU A 146 -11.18 -17.62 -12.70
N PRO A 147 -11.78 -17.79 -13.90
CA PRO A 147 -11.57 -16.86 -14.99
C PRO A 147 -12.15 -15.48 -14.67
N VAL A 148 -11.40 -14.45 -15.02
CA VAL A 148 -11.83 -13.05 -14.91
C VAL A 148 -13.00 -12.81 -15.84
N LYS A 149 -14.09 -12.24 -15.33
CA LYS A 149 -15.31 -11.95 -16.11
C LYS A 149 -15.18 -10.57 -16.72
N THR A 150 -15.24 -10.51 -18.06
CA THR A 150 -15.43 -9.23 -18.75
C THR A 150 -16.90 -8.88 -18.75
N ALA A 151 -17.27 -7.79 -18.10
CA ALA A 151 -18.62 -7.23 -18.14
C ALA A 151 -18.53 -5.74 -18.52
N PRO A 152 -19.59 -5.13 -19.05
CA PRO A 152 -19.66 -3.69 -19.24
C PRO A 152 -19.39 -2.93 -17.94
N GLY A 153 -19.03 -1.65 -18.05
CA GLY A 153 -18.77 -0.77 -16.92
C GLY A 153 -17.31 -0.70 -16.50
N LEU A 154 -17.05 -0.13 -15.34
CA LEU A 154 -15.72 -0.09 -14.74
C LEU A 154 -15.41 -1.45 -14.13
N HIS A 155 -14.53 -2.20 -14.79
CA HIS A 155 -14.09 -3.50 -14.32
C HIS A 155 -13.00 -3.34 -13.24
N PHE A 156 -13.15 -4.10 -12.15
CA PHE A 156 -12.20 -4.18 -11.06
C PHE A 156 -11.77 -5.61 -10.80
N HIS A 157 -10.45 -5.80 -10.64
CA HIS A 157 -9.86 -7.07 -10.21
C HIS A 157 -8.79 -6.78 -9.14
N GLY A 158 -8.99 -7.26 -7.91
CA GLY A 158 -8.06 -7.01 -6.80
C GLY A 158 -8.67 -7.22 -5.43
N ASP A 159 -7.90 -6.90 -4.40
CA ASP A 159 -8.38 -6.84 -3.01
C ASP A 159 -9.14 -5.54 -2.72
N MET A 160 -9.86 -5.48 -1.58
CA MET A 160 -10.65 -4.29 -1.21
C MET A 160 -9.78 -3.04 -0.98
N ARG A 161 -8.52 -3.18 -0.57
CA ARG A 161 -7.60 -2.04 -0.44
C ARG A 161 -7.36 -1.39 -1.80
N LYS A 162 -7.07 -2.18 -2.84
CA LYS A 162 -6.91 -1.68 -4.21
C LYS A 162 -8.20 -1.05 -4.74
N PHE A 163 -9.37 -1.59 -4.35
CA PHE A 163 -10.64 -0.97 -4.70
C PHE A 163 -10.80 0.40 -4.02
N CYS A 164 -10.41 0.53 -2.76
CA CYS A 164 -10.36 1.83 -2.08
C CYS A 164 -9.41 2.83 -2.76
N ASP A 165 -8.25 2.37 -3.23
CA ASP A 165 -7.32 3.21 -4.01
C ASP A 165 -7.96 3.70 -5.32
N LEU A 166 -8.67 2.81 -6.03
CA LEU A 166 -9.43 3.17 -7.22
C LEU A 166 -10.51 4.22 -6.91
N LEU A 167 -11.30 4.02 -5.86
CA LEU A 167 -12.32 4.98 -5.43
C LEU A 167 -11.71 6.35 -5.07
N ALA A 168 -10.56 6.36 -4.40
CA ALA A 168 -9.84 7.59 -4.08
C ALA A 168 -9.45 8.38 -5.34
N VAL A 169 -9.02 7.68 -6.40
CA VAL A 169 -8.76 8.29 -7.71
C VAL A 169 -10.05 8.82 -8.33
N GLN A 170 -11.12 8.04 -8.34
CA GLN A 170 -12.42 8.46 -8.91
C GLN A 170 -12.97 9.73 -8.23
N PHE A 171 -12.84 9.83 -6.91
CA PHE A 171 -13.31 11.01 -6.16
C PHE A 171 -12.38 12.22 -6.31
N SER A 172 -11.16 12.02 -6.77
CA SER A 172 -10.21 13.11 -7.06
C SER A 172 -10.47 13.78 -8.42
N ILE A 173 -11.27 13.15 -9.30
CA ILE A 173 -11.60 13.68 -10.62
C ILE A 173 -12.84 14.58 -10.50
N PRO A 174 -12.76 15.89 -10.84
CA PRO A 174 -13.95 16.73 -10.89
C PRO A 174 -14.99 16.18 -11.87
N ALA A 175 -16.27 16.23 -11.51
CA ALA A 175 -17.37 15.71 -12.33
C ALA A 175 -17.46 16.32 -13.74
N THR A 176 -16.81 17.47 -13.95
CA THR A 176 -16.76 18.19 -15.25
C THR A 176 -15.58 17.83 -16.14
N GLU A 177 -14.63 17.03 -15.66
CA GLU A 177 -13.44 16.65 -16.42
C GLU A 177 -13.58 15.23 -16.98
N LYS A 178 -13.17 15.05 -18.25
CA LYS A 178 -13.13 13.73 -18.90
C LYS A 178 -12.10 12.83 -18.20
N PRO A 179 -12.34 11.49 -18.13
CA PRO A 179 -11.44 10.53 -17.48
C PRO A 179 -9.99 10.49 -18.03
N SER A 180 -9.72 11.17 -19.15
CA SER A 180 -8.40 11.24 -19.77
C SER A 180 -7.50 12.35 -19.23
N THR A 181 -8.00 13.19 -18.33
CA THR A 181 -7.19 14.27 -17.73
C THR A 181 -6.49 13.72 -16.49
N PRO A 182 -5.16 13.80 -16.39
CA PRO A 182 -4.46 13.38 -15.17
C PRO A 182 -4.99 14.20 -13.99
N ALA A 183 -5.28 13.51 -12.88
CA ALA A 183 -5.78 14.13 -11.66
C ALA A 183 -4.94 15.37 -11.33
N ARG A 184 -5.61 16.50 -11.11
CA ARG A 184 -4.95 17.78 -10.83
C ARG A 184 -4.11 17.64 -9.57
N ALA A 185 -2.79 17.70 -9.71
CA ALA A 185 -1.89 17.75 -8.58
C ALA A 185 -2.18 19.02 -7.78
N GLY A 186 -2.70 18.88 -6.53
CA GLY A 186 -2.86 20.03 -5.63
C GLY A 186 -4.11 20.06 -4.74
N GLY A 187 -5.05 19.12 -4.88
CA GLY A 187 -6.14 18.97 -3.89
C GLY A 187 -5.67 18.21 -2.64
N PRO A 188 -6.39 18.34 -1.51
CA PRO A 188 -6.10 17.51 -0.34
C PRO A 188 -6.23 16.03 -0.72
N PRO A 189 -5.34 15.16 -0.19
CA PRO A 189 -5.38 13.74 -0.50
C PRO A 189 -6.73 13.15 -0.10
N ILE A 190 -7.41 12.50 -1.04
CA ILE A 190 -8.62 11.72 -0.75
C ILE A 190 -8.18 10.34 -0.33
N LEU A 191 -8.62 9.92 0.85
CA LEU A 191 -8.42 8.56 1.35
C LEU A 191 -9.76 7.85 1.46
N VAL A 192 -9.78 6.60 1.00
CA VAL A 192 -10.90 5.69 1.19
C VAL A 192 -10.41 4.52 2.04
N LEU A 193 -10.89 4.40 3.25
CA LEU A 193 -10.48 3.36 4.20
C LEU A 193 -11.36 2.12 4.06
N ASP A 194 -10.75 0.96 3.93
CA ASP A 194 -11.48 -0.31 3.93
C ASP A 194 -11.93 -0.69 5.35
N LYS A 195 -13.22 -0.61 5.59
CA LYS A 195 -13.90 -1.09 6.81
C LYS A 195 -14.82 -2.30 6.51
N THR A 196 -14.74 -2.86 5.31
CA THR A 196 -15.60 -4.00 4.91
C THR A 196 -15.22 -5.29 5.62
N ARG A 197 -13.94 -5.46 5.99
CA ARG A 197 -13.35 -6.72 6.50
C ARG A 197 -13.44 -7.88 5.50
N LEU A 198 -13.78 -7.63 4.25
CA LEU A 198 -13.80 -8.64 3.20
C LEU A 198 -12.37 -9.02 2.82
N LYS A 199 -12.10 -10.32 2.73
CA LYS A 199 -10.78 -10.85 2.39
C LYS A 199 -10.81 -11.60 1.07
N GLY A 200 -9.67 -11.59 0.36
CA GLY A 200 -9.51 -12.28 -0.92
C GLY A 200 -9.44 -11.34 -2.10
N ILE A 201 -9.41 -11.92 -3.28
CA ILE A 201 -9.42 -11.20 -4.56
C ILE A 201 -10.86 -11.18 -5.07
N PHE A 202 -11.28 -10.03 -5.55
CA PHE A 202 -12.61 -9.79 -6.09
C PHE A 202 -12.51 -9.47 -7.57
N ASP A 203 -13.52 -9.86 -8.31
CA ASP A 203 -13.66 -9.61 -9.73
C ASP A 203 -15.12 -9.21 -10.00
N PHE A 204 -15.33 -7.94 -10.33
CA PHE A 204 -16.65 -7.39 -10.59
C PHE A 204 -16.59 -6.16 -11.51
N SER A 205 -17.71 -5.77 -12.06
CA SER A 205 -17.87 -4.51 -12.78
C SER A 205 -18.88 -3.63 -12.07
N VAL A 206 -18.69 -2.31 -12.18
CA VAL A 206 -19.61 -1.28 -11.67
C VAL A 206 -19.99 -0.36 -12.80
N ASP A 207 -21.29 -0.21 -13.02
CA ASP A 207 -21.82 0.73 -13.98
C ASP A 207 -22.08 2.09 -13.32
N ILE A 208 -21.40 3.11 -13.79
CA ILE A 208 -21.59 4.49 -13.35
C ILE A 208 -22.24 5.26 -14.49
N TYR A 209 -23.51 5.58 -14.32
CA TYR A 209 -24.24 6.38 -15.30
C TYR A 209 -24.15 7.86 -14.93
N PRO A 210 -23.50 8.70 -15.75
CA PRO A 210 -23.49 10.13 -15.55
C PRO A 210 -24.90 10.69 -15.55
N GLU A 211 -25.24 11.44 -14.52
CA GLU A 211 -26.55 12.08 -14.37
C GLU A 211 -26.34 13.58 -14.26
N LEU A 212 -27.04 14.36 -15.08
CA LEU A 212 -26.86 15.82 -15.13
C LEU A 212 -27.20 16.44 -13.77
N GLY A 213 -26.25 17.19 -13.22
CA GLY A 213 -26.40 17.86 -11.92
C GLY A 213 -26.07 16.99 -10.70
N THR A 214 -25.72 15.73 -10.89
CA THR A 214 -25.30 14.84 -9.80
C THR A 214 -23.78 14.75 -9.74
N ASP A 215 -23.24 14.95 -8.53
CA ASP A 215 -21.77 14.87 -8.31
C ASP A 215 -21.25 13.42 -8.34
N THR A 216 -19.97 13.26 -8.63
CA THR A 216 -19.32 11.95 -8.75
C THR A 216 -19.47 11.10 -7.50
N PHE A 217 -19.39 11.70 -6.30
CA PHE A 217 -19.50 10.96 -5.04
C PHE A 217 -20.91 10.35 -4.88
N THR A 218 -21.95 11.12 -5.16
CA THR A 218 -23.35 10.64 -5.08
C THR A 218 -23.63 9.53 -6.08
N LEU A 219 -23.08 9.61 -7.30
CA LEU A 219 -23.21 8.54 -8.30
C LEU A 219 -22.56 7.24 -7.80
N TRP A 220 -21.35 7.33 -7.27
CA TRP A 220 -20.65 6.18 -6.72
C TRP A 220 -21.36 5.62 -5.48
N GLN A 221 -21.87 6.48 -4.58
CA GLN A 221 -22.58 6.03 -3.39
C GLN A 221 -23.80 5.14 -3.75
N ARG A 222 -24.59 5.54 -4.75
CA ARG A 222 -25.71 4.74 -5.26
C ARG A 222 -25.23 3.45 -5.90
N ALA A 223 -24.26 3.52 -6.79
CA ALA A 223 -23.75 2.34 -7.50
C ALA A 223 -23.15 1.30 -6.53
N LEU A 224 -22.40 1.72 -5.52
CA LEU A 224 -21.84 0.84 -4.51
C LEU A 224 -22.94 0.11 -3.72
N GLU A 225 -23.98 0.82 -3.32
CA GLU A 225 -25.08 0.24 -2.54
C GLU A 225 -25.94 -0.69 -3.40
N ASP A 226 -26.34 -0.22 -4.59
CA ASP A 226 -27.25 -0.95 -5.47
C ASP A 226 -26.61 -2.17 -6.12
N GLN A 227 -25.36 -2.07 -6.57
CA GLN A 227 -24.71 -3.11 -7.35
C GLN A 227 -23.82 -4.03 -6.51
N LEU A 228 -23.09 -3.48 -5.51
CA LEU A 228 -22.11 -4.24 -4.74
C LEU A 228 -22.55 -4.54 -3.29
N GLY A 229 -23.62 -3.90 -2.79
CA GLY A 229 -24.04 -4.01 -1.39
C GLY A 229 -23.01 -3.40 -0.42
N LEU A 230 -22.29 -2.38 -0.90
CA LEU A 230 -21.30 -1.63 -0.13
C LEU A 230 -21.82 -0.20 0.05
N LYS A 231 -21.44 0.43 1.15
CA LYS A 231 -21.74 1.84 1.42
C LYS A 231 -20.46 2.62 1.64
N ILE A 232 -20.51 3.90 1.28
CA ILE A 232 -19.40 4.83 1.52
C ILE A 232 -19.90 6.04 2.31
N GLU A 233 -19.17 6.38 3.37
CA GLU A 233 -19.51 7.49 4.26
C GLU A 233 -18.31 8.39 4.47
N SER A 234 -18.54 9.71 4.52
CA SER A 234 -17.48 10.67 4.84
C SER A 234 -17.34 10.83 6.36
N ARG A 235 -16.12 10.75 6.86
CA ARG A 235 -15.78 10.95 8.28
C ARG A 235 -14.49 11.76 8.43
N LYS A 236 -14.23 12.18 9.65
CA LYS A 236 -12.89 12.58 10.09
C LYS A 236 -12.31 11.42 10.89
N ASP A 237 -11.08 11.07 10.59
CA ASP A 237 -10.36 9.99 11.29
C ASP A 237 -8.88 10.36 11.40
N ASP A 238 -8.24 9.86 12.46
CA ASP A 238 -6.80 9.95 12.63
C ASP A 238 -6.14 8.85 11.82
N VAL A 239 -5.44 9.25 10.77
CA VAL A 239 -4.78 8.29 9.88
C VAL A 239 -3.27 8.43 9.92
N PRO A 240 -2.54 7.31 9.87
CA PRO A 240 -1.09 7.34 9.77
C PRO A 240 -0.67 7.86 8.38
N ILE A 241 0.20 8.85 8.39
CA ILE A 241 0.84 9.42 7.20
C ILE A 241 2.31 9.08 7.27
N VAL A 242 2.84 8.46 6.23
CA VAL A 242 4.28 8.20 6.08
C VAL A 242 4.92 9.43 5.44
N VAL A 243 5.73 10.14 6.19
CA VAL A 243 6.45 11.32 5.72
C VAL A 243 7.88 10.92 5.36
N VAL A 244 8.25 11.11 4.09
CA VAL A 244 9.60 10.84 3.60
C VAL A 244 10.47 12.07 3.81
N ASP A 245 11.41 11.97 4.74
CA ASP A 245 12.36 13.04 5.08
C ASP A 245 13.51 13.10 4.08
N HIS A 246 13.96 11.93 3.63
CA HIS A 246 15.08 11.80 2.70
C HIS A 246 14.97 10.56 1.84
N ALA A 247 15.33 10.69 0.57
CA ALA A 247 15.62 9.58 -0.34
C ALA A 247 16.54 10.05 -1.48
N ALA A 248 17.40 9.18 -1.98
CA ALA A 248 18.19 9.44 -3.16
C ALA A 248 17.36 9.20 -4.44
N LYS A 249 17.48 10.09 -5.44
CA LYS A 249 16.80 9.92 -6.75
C LYS A 249 17.33 8.75 -7.57
N ILE A 250 18.56 8.35 -7.32
CA ILE A 250 19.26 7.26 -8.01
C ILE A 250 19.60 6.22 -6.96
N PRO A 251 19.16 4.97 -7.11
CA PRO A 251 19.49 3.92 -6.17
C PRO A 251 20.99 3.61 -6.21
N THR A 252 21.55 3.17 -5.10
CA THR A 252 22.92 2.63 -5.04
C THR A 252 23.03 1.42 -5.97
N LYS A 253 24.22 1.23 -6.54
CA LYS A 253 24.48 0.07 -7.43
C LYS A 253 24.27 -1.26 -6.69
N ASN A 254 23.79 -2.24 -7.43
CA ASN A 254 23.65 -3.63 -6.96
C ASN A 254 25.03 -4.24 -6.71
#